data_864dee869fe921cc432d9adde702f834
#
_entry.id   864dee869fe921cc432d9adde702f834
#
_cell.length_a   1.000
_cell.length_b   1.000
_cell.length_c   1.000
_cell.angle_alpha   90.00
_cell.angle_beta   90.00
_cell.angle_gamma   90.00
#
_symmetry.space_group_name_H-M   'P 1'
#
loop_
_entity.id
_entity.type
_entity.pdbx_description
1 polymer ?
#
loop_
_entity_poly.entity_id
_entity_poly.type
_entity_poly.pdbx_seq_one_letter_code
_entity_poly.pdbx_strand_id
1 'polypeptide(L)'
;DVAPSRGLGDVYKRQVIIQMNSIHDITDYIILRVKSEDRFASLINLKLQKLLYYVQAWSYGINKKPMFDGEFEAWIHGPVNREIYNRFNSTKYLYSEINIDDCMNHNVSLSSEDAEFIDFILENYLKYSGAELERLSHNEMPWIETRGDLNVNERCDKVITPELMIEYYGKKWETIKS
;
A
#
# COMPACT_ATOMS: atom_id res chain seq x y z
N ASP A 1 6.82 5.11 55.67
CA ASP A 1 7.20 4.30 54.52
C ASP A 1 6.11 4.42 53.47
N VAL A 2 6.35 5.33 52.52
CA VAL A 2 5.47 5.53 51.36
C VAL A 2 6.08 4.76 50.18
N ALA A 3 5.42 3.70 49.74
CA ALA A 3 5.85 2.93 48.59
C ALA A 3 5.76 3.79 47.32
N PRO A 4 6.80 3.78 46.47
CA PRO A 4 6.81 4.61 45.26
C PRO A 4 5.86 4.04 44.22
N SER A 5 5.16 4.94 43.59
CA SER A 5 4.21 4.78 42.50
C SER A 5 4.74 3.95 41.31
N ARG A 6 4.47 2.65 41.31
CA ARG A 6 4.75 1.75 40.18
C ARG A 6 3.69 1.79 39.06
N GLY A 7 2.80 2.75 39.07
CA GLY A 7 1.63 2.77 38.15
C GLY A 7 1.72 3.65 36.93
N LEU A 8 2.53 4.72 36.94
CA LEU A 8 2.54 5.71 35.85
C LEU A 8 3.42 5.32 34.65
N GLY A 9 4.49 4.56 34.87
CA GLY A 9 5.37 4.09 33.80
C GLY A 9 4.75 3.02 32.91
N ASP A 10 3.91 2.16 33.49
CA ASP A 10 3.27 1.06 32.76
C ASP A 10 2.04 1.53 31.96
N VAL A 11 1.36 2.57 32.42
CA VAL A 11 0.24 3.20 31.70
C VAL A 11 0.77 3.94 30.46
N TYR A 12 1.91 4.63 30.56
CA TYR A 12 2.55 5.30 29.41
C TYR A 12 3.11 4.30 28.41
N LYS A 13 3.65 3.16 28.82
CA LYS A 13 4.13 2.11 27.90
C LYS A 13 3.00 1.36 27.20
N ARG A 14 1.80 1.31 27.76
CA ARG A 14 0.62 0.70 27.14
C ARG A 14 -0.06 1.60 26.11
N GLN A 15 0.20 2.92 26.09
CA GLN A 15 -0.41 3.86 25.13
C GLN A 15 0.32 3.98 23.79
N VAL A 16 1.45 3.30 23.60
CA VAL A 16 2.27 3.42 22.37
C VAL A 16 2.36 2.13 21.56
N ILE A 17 1.46 1.17 21.77
CA ILE A 17 1.24 0.14 20.74
C ILE A 17 0.23 0.72 19.77
N ILE A 18 0.72 1.56 18.85
CA ILE A 18 0.00 1.85 17.62
C ILE A 18 -0.02 0.52 16.87
N GLN A 19 -1.14 -0.18 16.96
CA GLN A 19 -1.34 -1.40 16.20
C GLN A 19 -1.33 -1.00 14.72
N MET A 20 -0.30 -1.42 14.01
CA MET A 20 -0.18 -1.20 12.59
C MET A 20 -1.31 -1.92 11.85
N ASN A 21 -1.86 -1.30 10.81
CA ASN A 21 -2.87 -1.94 9.97
C ASN A 21 -2.30 -3.20 9.30
N SER A 22 -3.11 -4.24 9.24
CA SER A 22 -2.81 -5.40 8.40
C SER A 22 -2.93 -5.04 6.93
N ILE A 23 -1.98 -5.48 6.11
CA ILE A 23 -2.08 -5.32 4.65
C ILE A 23 -3.34 -6.00 4.10
N HIS A 24 -3.80 -7.08 4.71
CA HIS A 24 -5.03 -7.77 4.31
C HIS A 24 -6.27 -6.90 4.56
N ASP A 25 -6.35 -6.21 5.69
CA ASP A 25 -7.43 -5.28 5.99
C ASP A 25 -7.43 -4.09 5.04
N ILE A 26 -6.25 -3.53 4.74
CA ILE A 26 -6.14 -2.46 3.74
C ILE A 26 -6.56 -2.96 2.34
N THR A 27 -6.18 -4.18 1.97
CA THR A 27 -6.60 -4.81 0.72
C THR A 27 -8.11 -4.94 0.65
N ASP A 28 -8.73 -5.48 1.68
CA ASP A 28 -10.19 -5.64 1.75
C ASP A 28 -10.91 -4.28 1.76
N TYR A 29 -10.37 -3.29 2.48
CA TYR A 29 -10.89 -1.92 2.44
C TYR A 29 -10.90 -1.35 1.02
N ILE A 30 -9.81 -1.49 0.26
CA ILE A 30 -9.71 -1.01 -1.13
C ILE A 30 -10.74 -1.72 -2.00
N ILE A 31 -10.85 -3.05 -1.91
CA ILE A 31 -11.82 -3.83 -2.69
C ILE A 31 -13.25 -3.35 -2.39
N LEU A 32 -13.61 -3.27 -1.12
CA LEU A 32 -14.94 -2.84 -0.68
C LEU A 32 -15.23 -1.40 -1.13
N ARG A 33 -14.26 -0.50 -0.99
CA ARG A 33 -14.41 0.90 -1.35
C ARG A 33 -14.63 1.08 -2.85
N VAL A 34 -13.84 0.41 -3.69
CA VAL A 34 -13.96 0.46 -5.14
C VAL A 34 -15.30 -0.11 -5.61
N LYS A 35 -15.69 -1.27 -5.07
CA LYS A 35 -16.91 -1.99 -5.51
C LYS A 35 -18.20 -1.46 -4.88
N SER A 36 -18.14 -0.67 -3.81
CA SER A 36 -19.34 -0.05 -3.21
C SER A 36 -19.87 1.12 -4.03
N GLU A 37 -19.00 1.87 -4.67
CA GLU A 37 -19.40 2.99 -5.54
C GLU A 37 -19.87 2.50 -6.91
N ASP A 38 -19.15 1.55 -7.48
CA ASP A 38 -19.50 0.90 -8.74
C ASP A 38 -19.09 -0.57 -8.70
N ARG A 39 -20.04 -1.46 -8.47
CA ARG A 39 -19.81 -2.91 -8.45
C ARG A 39 -19.22 -3.46 -9.75
N PHE A 40 -19.38 -2.75 -10.86
CA PHE A 40 -18.84 -3.10 -12.17
C PHE A 40 -17.50 -2.42 -12.47
N ALA A 41 -17.00 -1.55 -11.58
CA ALA A 41 -15.68 -0.97 -11.74
C ALA A 41 -14.62 -2.06 -11.86
N SER A 42 -13.79 -1.95 -12.86
CA SER A 42 -12.70 -2.92 -13.08
C SER A 42 -11.63 -2.77 -11.99
N LEU A 43 -11.33 -3.86 -11.31
CA LEU A 43 -10.26 -3.98 -10.33
C LEU A 43 -9.52 -5.29 -10.57
N ILE A 44 -8.65 -5.32 -11.58
CA ILE A 44 -7.81 -6.49 -11.82
C ILE A 44 -6.71 -6.60 -10.77
N ASN A 45 -6.19 -7.81 -10.58
CA ASN A 45 -5.15 -8.10 -9.58
C ASN A 45 -3.91 -7.18 -9.73
N LEU A 46 -3.48 -6.93 -10.97
CA LEU A 46 -2.40 -5.98 -11.27
C LEU A 46 -2.68 -4.57 -10.70
N LYS A 47 -3.89 -4.07 -10.94
CA LYS A 47 -4.30 -2.74 -10.44
C LYS A 47 -4.33 -2.68 -8.92
N LEU A 48 -4.85 -3.73 -8.27
CA LEU A 48 -4.90 -3.82 -6.81
C LEU A 48 -3.49 -3.72 -6.20
N GLN A 49 -2.52 -4.45 -6.75
CA GLN A 49 -1.12 -4.38 -6.30
C GLN A 49 -0.54 -2.96 -6.41
N LYS A 50 -0.84 -2.25 -7.50
CA LYS A 50 -0.35 -0.88 -7.69
C LYS A 50 -1.03 0.12 -6.76
N LEU A 51 -2.33 -0.03 -6.50
CA LEU A 51 -3.03 0.81 -5.53
C LEU A 51 -2.47 0.63 -4.12
N LEU A 52 -2.21 -0.60 -3.70
CA LEU A 52 -1.55 -0.88 -2.41
C LEU A 52 -0.16 -0.25 -2.34
N TYR A 53 0.62 -0.36 -3.41
CA TYR A 53 1.92 0.29 -3.48
C TYR A 53 1.82 1.81 -3.30
N TYR A 54 0.93 2.48 -4.02
CA TYR A 54 0.78 3.93 -3.92
C TYR A 54 0.26 4.38 -2.56
N VAL A 55 -0.61 3.62 -1.92
CA VAL A 55 -1.03 3.89 -0.54
C VAL A 55 0.18 3.87 0.40
N GLN A 56 1.01 2.85 0.33
CA GLN A 56 2.22 2.74 1.17
C GLN A 56 3.26 3.80 0.84
N ALA A 57 3.55 3.99 -0.44
CA ALA A 57 4.57 4.92 -0.90
C ALA A 57 4.26 6.37 -0.54
N TRP A 58 3.01 6.80 -0.72
CA TRP A 58 2.58 8.12 -0.32
C TRP A 58 2.49 8.31 1.19
N SER A 59 2.15 7.26 1.95
CA SER A 59 2.22 7.30 3.41
C SER A 59 3.64 7.59 3.89
N TYR A 60 4.63 6.92 3.31
CA TYR A 60 6.03 7.24 3.56
C TYR A 60 6.41 8.65 3.12
N GLY A 61 5.98 9.07 1.93
CA GLY A 61 6.30 10.39 1.40
C GLY A 61 5.72 11.55 2.21
N ILE A 62 4.46 11.45 2.61
CA ILE A 62 3.72 12.52 3.31
C ILE A 62 3.90 12.40 4.83
N ASN A 63 3.65 11.22 5.39
CA ASN A 63 3.56 11.01 6.84
C ASN A 63 4.85 10.46 7.46
N LYS A 64 5.85 10.08 6.64
CA LYS A 64 7.13 9.50 7.06
C LYS A 64 6.97 8.20 7.87
N LYS A 65 5.86 7.52 7.68
CA LYS A 65 5.53 6.24 8.34
C LYS A 65 4.77 5.32 7.38
N PRO A 66 4.84 3.99 7.59
CA PRO A 66 4.04 3.06 6.80
C PRO A 66 2.55 3.16 7.13
N MET A 67 1.68 2.86 6.16
CA MET A 67 0.25 2.66 6.38
C MET A 67 -0.04 1.27 6.95
N PHE A 68 0.74 0.27 6.53
CA PHE A 68 0.63 -1.12 6.95
C PHE A 68 2.00 -1.78 7.02
N ASP A 69 2.08 -2.93 7.70
CA ASP A 69 3.28 -3.76 7.72
C ASP A 69 3.37 -4.56 6.42
N GLY A 70 4.38 -4.30 5.64
CA GLY A 70 4.60 -4.98 4.36
C GLY A 70 5.59 -4.26 3.47
N GLU A 71 6.27 -5.05 2.64
CA GLU A 71 7.29 -4.61 1.70
C GLU A 71 6.82 -4.79 0.26
N PHE A 72 7.41 -4.01 -0.64
CA PHE A 72 7.19 -4.15 -2.08
C PHE A 72 8.50 -4.49 -2.78
N GLU A 73 8.42 -5.45 -3.69
CA GLU A 73 9.53 -5.88 -4.53
C GLU A 73 9.39 -5.28 -5.93
N ALA A 74 10.53 -5.00 -6.57
CA ALA A 74 10.57 -4.37 -7.90
C ALA A 74 10.44 -5.40 -9.04
N TRP A 75 9.27 -6.05 -9.14
CA TRP A 75 9.02 -7.06 -10.17
C TRP A 75 8.91 -6.45 -11.58
N ILE A 76 8.89 -7.34 -12.60
CA ILE A 76 8.77 -6.94 -14.01
C ILE A 76 7.52 -6.07 -14.26
N HIS A 77 6.39 -6.44 -13.69
CA HIS A 77 5.13 -5.70 -13.83
C HIS A 77 4.94 -4.59 -12.77
N GLY A 78 6.04 -4.04 -12.27
CA GLY A 78 6.01 -2.98 -11.28
C GLY A 78 6.04 -3.51 -9.84
N PRO A 79 5.89 -2.62 -8.85
CA PRO A 79 5.94 -2.99 -7.43
C PRO A 79 4.87 -4.02 -7.06
N VAL A 80 5.27 -5.05 -6.33
CA VAL A 80 4.41 -6.15 -5.87
C VAL A 80 4.70 -6.45 -4.40
N ASN A 81 3.64 -6.54 -3.60
CA ASN A 81 3.72 -7.12 -2.27
C ASN A 81 3.53 -8.65 -2.38
N ARG A 82 4.52 -9.40 -1.89
CA ARG A 82 4.53 -10.88 -2.00
C ARG A 82 3.42 -11.55 -1.20
N GLU A 83 3.05 -10.99 -0.05
CA GLU A 83 2.00 -11.56 0.79
C GLU A 83 0.63 -11.49 0.09
N ILE A 84 0.32 -10.37 -0.55
CA ILE A 84 -0.90 -10.21 -1.34
C ILE A 84 -0.83 -11.02 -2.64
N TYR A 85 0.34 -11.10 -3.28
CA TYR A 85 0.54 -12.02 -4.40
C TYR A 85 0.19 -13.47 -4.00
N ASN A 86 0.70 -13.94 -2.87
CA ASN A 86 0.44 -15.30 -2.38
C ASN A 86 -1.04 -15.51 -2.01
N ARG A 87 -1.72 -14.48 -1.53
CA ARG A 87 -3.17 -14.55 -1.23
C ARG A 87 -4.00 -14.91 -2.46
N PHE A 88 -3.63 -14.41 -3.63
CA PHE A 88 -4.42 -14.57 -4.85
C PHE A 88 -3.85 -15.55 -5.87
N ASN A 89 -2.58 -15.95 -5.78
CA ASN A 89 -1.89 -16.67 -6.84
C ASN A 89 -2.48 -18.07 -7.19
N SER A 90 -3.24 -18.67 -6.29
CA SER A 90 -3.90 -19.96 -6.54
C SER A 90 -5.23 -19.83 -7.28
N THR A 91 -5.85 -18.65 -7.26
CA THR A 91 -7.20 -18.43 -7.78
C THR A 91 -7.29 -17.33 -8.83
N LYS A 92 -6.31 -16.43 -8.86
CA LYS A 92 -6.30 -15.23 -9.71
C LYS A 92 -4.99 -15.09 -10.46
N TYR A 93 -5.08 -14.74 -11.72
CA TYR A 93 -3.95 -14.32 -12.54
C TYR A 93 -3.78 -12.78 -12.48
N LEU A 94 -2.74 -12.28 -13.13
CA LEU A 94 -2.41 -10.86 -13.16
C LEU A 94 -3.57 -9.97 -13.62
N TYR A 95 -4.32 -10.42 -14.64
CA TYR A 95 -5.44 -9.66 -15.23
C TYR A 95 -6.82 -10.15 -14.76
N SER A 96 -6.88 -11.06 -13.77
CA SER A 96 -8.14 -11.51 -13.21
C SER A 96 -8.81 -10.40 -12.39
N GLU A 97 -10.13 -10.28 -12.52
CA GLU A 97 -10.94 -9.37 -11.68
C GLU A 97 -10.94 -9.83 -10.24
N ILE A 98 -10.78 -8.88 -9.35
CA ILE A 98 -10.97 -9.00 -7.90
C ILE A 98 -12.35 -8.47 -7.56
N ASN A 99 -13.12 -9.23 -6.80
CA ASN A 99 -14.49 -8.91 -6.44
C ASN A 99 -14.69 -8.90 -4.91
N ILE A 100 -15.85 -8.48 -4.48
CA ILE A 100 -16.21 -8.45 -3.05
C ILE A 100 -16.08 -9.83 -2.40
N ASP A 101 -16.42 -10.89 -3.14
CA ASP A 101 -16.30 -12.28 -2.64
C ASP A 101 -14.85 -12.71 -2.37
N ASP A 102 -13.88 -11.99 -2.89
CA ASP A 102 -12.45 -12.23 -2.63
C ASP A 102 -11.96 -11.61 -1.31
N CYS A 103 -12.80 -10.81 -0.63
CA CYS A 103 -12.47 -10.25 0.67
C CYS A 103 -12.42 -11.33 1.75
N MET A 104 -11.43 -11.24 2.62
CA MET A 104 -11.33 -12.04 3.84
C MET A 104 -12.20 -11.48 4.97
N ASN A 105 -12.33 -10.16 5.01
CA ASN A 105 -13.10 -9.42 6.01
C ASN A 105 -14.00 -8.38 5.31
N HIS A 106 -15.32 -8.56 5.42
CA HIS A 106 -16.31 -7.64 4.84
C HIS A 106 -16.65 -6.46 5.76
N ASN A 107 -16.11 -6.44 6.98
CA ASN A 107 -16.37 -5.40 7.99
C ASN A 107 -15.04 -4.79 8.48
N VAL A 108 -14.22 -4.33 7.54
CA VAL A 108 -12.94 -3.70 7.88
C VAL A 108 -13.19 -2.39 8.62
N SER A 109 -12.56 -2.23 9.77
CA SER A 109 -12.60 -1.02 10.58
C SER A 109 -11.20 -0.40 10.63
N LEU A 110 -11.06 0.76 10.00
CA LEU A 110 -9.86 1.60 10.05
C LEU A 110 -10.15 2.84 10.89
N SER A 111 -9.10 3.51 11.37
CA SER A 111 -9.24 4.86 11.90
C SER A 111 -9.78 5.81 10.82
N SER A 112 -10.50 6.86 11.22
CA SER A 112 -10.98 7.87 10.25
C SER A 112 -9.82 8.49 9.46
N GLU A 113 -8.71 8.77 10.12
CA GLU A 113 -7.51 9.33 9.50
C GLU A 113 -6.93 8.41 8.42
N ASP A 114 -6.79 7.12 8.71
CA ASP A 114 -6.26 6.15 7.75
C ASP A 114 -7.23 5.95 6.57
N ALA A 115 -8.53 5.84 6.84
CA ALA A 115 -9.56 5.71 5.80
C ALA A 115 -9.58 6.93 4.87
N GLU A 116 -9.55 8.14 5.40
CA GLU A 116 -9.48 9.38 4.62
C GLU A 116 -8.22 9.46 3.77
N PHE A 117 -7.08 9.05 4.32
CA PHE A 117 -5.82 9.02 3.58
C PHE A 117 -5.88 8.02 2.41
N ILE A 118 -6.38 6.82 2.64
CA ILE A 118 -6.52 5.81 1.57
C ILE A 118 -7.48 6.30 0.51
N ASP A 119 -8.63 6.86 0.91
CA ASP A 119 -9.61 7.42 -0.03
C ASP A 119 -9.01 8.54 -0.88
N PHE A 120 -8.21 9.42 -0.29
CA PHE A 120 -7.48 10.45 -1.03
C PHE A 120 -6.53 9.85 -2.08
N ILE A 121 -5.82 8.78 -1.77
CA ILE A 121 -4.96 8.09 -2.74
C ILE A 121 -5.81 7.45 -3.84
N LEU A 122 -6.89 6.77 -3.48
CA LEU A 122 -7.80 6.14 -4.44
C LEU A 122 -8.41 7.16 -5.41
N GLU A 123 -8.87 8.31 -4.95
CA GLU A 123 -9.40 9.40 -5.80
C GLU A 123 -8.41 9.85 -6.87
N ASN A 124 -7.12 9.80 -6.57
CA ASN A 124 -6.07 10.21 -7.51
C ASN A 124 -5.63 9.12 -8.48
N TYR A 125 -5.79 7.84 -8.12
CA TYR A 125 -5.24 6.72 -8.88
C TYR A 125 -6.27 5.79 -9.53
N LEU A 126 -7.53 5.76 -9.07
CA LEU A 126 -8.57 4.86 -9.61
C LEU A 126 -8.89 5.12 -11.07
N LYS A 127 -8.71 6.34 -11.56
CA LYS A 127 -8.91 6.71 -12.98
C LYS A 127 -7.98 5.97 -13.95
N TYR A 128 -6.84 5.45 -13.45
CA TYR A 128 -5.87 4.73 -14.25
C TYR A 128 -6.20 3.25 -14.32
N SER A 129 -6.01 2.64 -15.48
CA SER A 129 -6.02 1.17 -15.64
C SER A 129 -4.82 0.52 -14.95
N GLY A 130 -4.86 -0.79 -14.76
CA GLY A 130 -3.71 -1.55 -14.25
C GLY A 130 -2.45 -1.36 -15.10
N ALA A 131 -2.61 -1.37 -16.43
CA ALA A 131 -1.50 -1.15 -17.37
C ALA A 131 -0.94 0.28 -17.29
N GLU A 132 -1.79 1.28 -17.10
CA GLU A 132 -1.34 2.67 -16.92
C GLU A 132 -0.58 2.84 -15.60
N LEU A 133 -1.04 2.22 -14.50
CA LEU A 133 -0.34 2.22 -13.22
C LEU A 133 1.00 1.46 -13.27
N GLU A 134 1.06 0.35 -14.00
CA GLU A 134 2.32 -0.35 -14.28
C GLU A 134 3.30 0.60 -14.97
N ARG A 135 2.88 1.24 -16.05
CA ARG A 135 3.71 2.19 -16.80
C ARG A 135 4.14 3.38 -15.95
N LEU A 136 3.23 3.92 -15.13
CA LEU A 136 3.53 5.02 -14.22
C LEU A 136 4.64 4.62 -13.23
N SER A 137 4.51 3.50 -12.57
CA SER A 137 5.50 3.01 -11.60
C SER A 137 6.86 2.70 -12.24
N HIS A 138 6.87 2.23 -13.51
CA HIS A 138 8.09 1.99 -14.28
C HIS A 138 8.87 3.27 -14.62
N ASN A 139 8.23 4.42 -14.59
CA ASN A 139 8.84 5.72 -14.83
C ASN A 139 9.23 6.46 -13.54
N GLU A 140 9.04 5.84 -12.39
CA GLU A 140 9.33 6.45 -11.10
C GLU A 140 10.60 5.88 -10.47
N MET A 141 11.37 6.77 -9.85
CA MET A 141 12.70 6.47 -9.30
C MET A 141 12.74 5.27 -8.36
N PRO A 142 11.80 5.05 -7.43
CA PRO A 142 11.90 3.94 -6.50
C PRO A 142 11.99 2.57 -7.18
N TRP A 143 11.20 2.31 -8.23
CA TRP A 143 11.28 1.07 -8.99
C TRP A 143 12.53 1.00 -9.85
N ILE A 144 12.88 2.10 -10.53
CA ILE A 144 14.03 2.18 -11.43
C ILE A 144 15.33 1.94 -10.65
N GLU A 145 15.56 2.65 -9.55
CA GLU A 145 16.78 2.53 -8.77
C GLU A 145 16.92 1.16 -8.09
N THR A 146 15.82 0.60 -7.61
CA THR A 146 15.83 -0.74 -6.99
C THR A 146 16.27 -1.80 -7.99
N ARG A 147 15.86 -1.70 -9.25
CA ARG A 147 16.26 -2.62 -10.30
C ARG A 147 17.68 -2.37 -10.82
N GLY A 148 18.15 -1.12 -10.76
CA GLY A 148 19.50 -0.76 -11.22
C GLY A 148 19.72 -1.08 -12.71
N ASP A 149 20.79 -1.80 -13.01
CA ASP A 149 21.19 -2.12 -14.40
C ASP A 149 20.44 -3.31 -15.04
N LEU A 150 19.45 -3.89 -14.34
CA LEU A 150 18.67 -4.98 -14.91
C LEU A 150 17.84 -4.53 -16.10
N ASN A 151 17.77 -5.37 -17.14
CA ASN A 151 16.84 -5.12 -18.24
C ASN A 151 15.39 -5.17 -17.74
N VAL A 152 14.50 -4.48 -18.45
CA VAL A 152 13.07 -4.39 -18.08
C VAL A 152 12.43 -5.79 -17.95
N ASN A 153 12.84 -6.73 -18.77
CA ASN A 153 12.29 -8.11 -18.79
C ASN A 153 13.03 -9.08 -17.86
N GLU A 154 14.06 -8.63 -17.15
CA GLU A 154 14.73 -9.48 -16.18
C GLU A 154 13.96 -9.53 -14.86
N ARG A 155 13.91 -10.73 -14.28
CA ARG A 155 13.29 -10.95 -12.98
C ARG A 155 14.06 -10.22 -11.88
N CYS A 156 13.34 -9.54 -10.99
CA CYS A 156 13.87 -8.86 -9.83
C CYS A 156 12.93 -9.05 -8.65
N ASP A 157 13.49 -9.40 -7.50
CA ASP A 157 12.77 -9.53 -6.23
C ASP A 157 13.36 -8.65 -5.12
N LYS A 158 14.18 -7.65 -5.53
CA LYS A 158 14.74 -6.68 -4.59
C LYS A 158 13.64 -5.81 -4.01
N VAL A 159 13.72 -5.56 -2.70
CA VAL A 159 12.78 -4.71 -1.96
C VAL A 159 13.02 -3.24 -2.31
N ILE A 160 11.94 -2.55 -2.65
CA ILE A 160 11.91 -1.09 -2.75
C ILE A 160 11.90 -0.53 -1.33
N THR A 161 12.97 0.14 -0.94
CA THR A 161 13.15 0.58 0.45
C THR A 161 12.22 1.72 0.85
N PRO A 162 11.84 1.84 2.13
CA PRO A 162 11.14 3.01 2.65
C PRO A 162 11.87 4.32 2.36
N GLU A 163 13.20 4.33 2.41
CA GLU A 163 14.04 5.51 2.15
C GLU A 163 13.83 6.04 0.73
N LEU A 164 13.77 5.17 -0.27
CA LEU A 164 13.50 5.56 -1.66
C LEU A 164 12.09 6.14 -1.83
N MET A 165 11.10 5.55 -1.16
CA MET A 165 9.72 6.07 -1.17
C MET A 165 9.62 7.44 -0.49
N ILE A 166 10.26 7.60 0.67
CA ILE A 166 10.31 8.88 1.41
C ILE A 166 10.96 9.96 0.54
N GLU A 167 12.09 9.65 -0.08
CA GLU A 167 12.80 10.59 -0.93
C GLU A 167 11.96 11.04 -2.12
N TYR A 168 11.49 10.09 -2.92
CA TYR A 168 10.78 10.39 -4.16
C TYR A 168 9.41 11.02 -3.92
N TYR A 169 8.54 10.36 -3.15
CA TYR A 169 7.18 10.85 -2.91
C TYR A 169 7.15 12.04 -1.95
N GLY A 170 8.13 12.15 -1.06
CA GLY A 170 8.30 13.34 -0.22
C GLY A 170 8.61 14.58 -1.03
N LYS A 171 9.57 14.51 -1.96
CA LYS A 171 9.87 15.63 -2.88
C LYS A 171 8.70 15.97 -3.78
N LYS A 172 8.03 14.97 -4.31
CA LYS A 172 6.85 15.15 -5.17
C LYS A 172 5.72 15.85 -4.41
N TRP A 173 5.50 15.48 -3.15
CA TRP A 173 4.53 16.14 -2.28
C TRP A 173 4.85 17.62 -2.04
N GLU A 174 6.11 17.94 -1.74
CA GLU A 174 6.55 19.34 -1.57
C GLU A 174 6.28 20.17 -2.84
N THR A 175 6.47 19.60 -4.01
CA THR A 175 6.17 20.26 -5.29
C THR A 175 4.67 20.48 -5.50
N ILE A 176 3.83 19.51 -5.12
CA ILE A 176 2.37 19.59 -5.30
C ILE A 176 1.76 20.67 -4.40
N LYS A 177 2.22 20.78 -3.16
CA LYS A 177 1.66 21.76 -2.20
C LYS A 177 2.26 23.18 -2.29
N SER A 178 3.31 23.37 -3.09
CA SER A 178 3.88 24.69 -3.38
C SER A 178 3.11 25.40 -4.49
#